data_09817e6b8fef3d62af1a3f7705255674
#
_entry.id   09817e6b8fef3d62af1a3f7705255674
#
_cell.length_a   1.000
_cell.length_b   1.000
_cell.length_c   1.000
_cell.angle_alpha   90.00
_cell.angle_beta   90.00
_cell.angle_gamma   90.00
#
_symmetry.space_group_name_H-M   'P 1'
#
loop_
_entity.id
_entity.type
_entity.pdbx_description
1 polymer ?
#
loop_
_entity_poly.entity_id
_entity_poly.type
_entity_poly.pdbx_seq_one_letter_code
_entity_poly.pdbx_strand_id
1 'polypeptide(L)'
;MPTSVSFPKIRRKRSKLHGYGVFAEETINKNKRIVDYAGELIGNRQSERREDRYLSKGCIWVFRVNRNWSRDAAVGGNVARFINHACKPNCWIEVVDKTIWVRASRRIRKGEELTYDYNTEGDKVIPCKCRPGCKTKL
;
A
#
# COMPACT_ATOMS: atom_id res chain seq x y z
N MET A 1 33.20 -2.64 -2.77
CA MET A 1 32.30 -1.48 -2.97
C MET A 1 30.88 -1.92 -2.75
N PRO A 2 30.21 -1.36 -1.76
CA PRO A 2 28.80 -1.67 -1.65
C PRO A 2 28.08 -1.09 -2.86
N THR A 3 27.37 -1.93 -3.58
CA THR A 3 26.47 -1.47 -4.61
C THR A 3 25.32 -0.72 -3.94
N SER A 4 25.12 0.53 -4.29
CA SER A 4 23.94 1.27 -3.85
C SER A 4 22.71 0.56 -4.38
N VAL A 5 21.80 0.19 -3.50
CA VAL A 5 20.51 -0.35 -3.91
C VAL A 5 19.67 0.80 -4.45
N SER A 6 19.44 0.82 -5.76
CA SER A 6 18.53 1.80 -6.35
C SER A 6 17.11 1.23 -6.40
N PHE A 7 16.16 2.03 -5.93
CA PHE A 7 14.75 1.68 -6.03
C PHE A 7 14.16 2.22 -7.33
N PRO A 8 13.15 1.55 -7.90
CA PRO A 8 12.51 2.04 -9.12
C PRO A 8 11.90 3.42 -8.93
N LYS A 9 11.90 4.20 -9.99
CA LYS A 9 11.26 5.53 -9.97
C LYS A 9 9.74 5.36 -10.02
N ILE A 10 9.06 5.98 -9.07
CA ILE A 10 7.60 5.98 -8.95
C ILE A 10 7.11 7.38 -8.67
N ARG A 11 5.84 7.64 -8.97
CA ARG A 11 5.28 8.98 -8.82
C ARG A 11 3.82 8.93 -8.42
N ARG A 12 3.41 9.83 -7.52
CA ARG A 12 2.02 10.05 -7.19
C ARG A 12 1.36 10.87 -8.28
N LYS A 13 0.18 10.41 -8.73
CA LYS A 13 -0.66 11.11 -9.71
C LYS A 13 -2.13 10.87 -9.37
N ARG A 14 -3.02 11.62 -10.00
CA ARG A 14 -4.45 11.32 -9.94
C ARG A 14 -4.72 9.92 -10.50
N SER A 15 -5.51 9.14 -9.77
CA SER A 15 -5.84 7.77 -10.13
C SER A 15 -7.25 7.68 -10.71
N LYS A 16 -7.45 6.75 -11.65
CA LYS A 16 -8.79 6.38 -12.11
C LYS A 16 -9.52 5.49 -11.13
N LEU A 17 -8.80 4.89 -10.19
CA LEU A 17 -9.37 3.98 -9.17
C LEU A 17 -9.96 4.76 -8.00
N HIS A 18 -9.15 5.60 -7.37
CA HIS A 18 -9.56 6.38 -6.22
C HIS A 18 -8.54 7.47 -5.93
N GLY A 19 -8.98 8.72 -5.91
CA GLY A 19 -8.17 9.89 -5.53
C GLY A 19 -6.81 9.94 -6.21
N TYR A 20 -5.75 9.85 -5.41
CA TYR A 20 -4.39 9.72 -5.89
C TYR A 20 -3.98 8.26 -5.94
N GLY A 21 -3.03 7.94 -6.81
CA GLY A 21 -2.38 6.65 -6.88
C GLY A 21 -0.89 6.82 -7.10
N VAL A 22 -0.16 5.74 -7.17
CA VAL A 22 1.28 5.72 -7.42
C VAL A 22 1.53 4.97 -8.70
N PHE A 23 2.32 5.56 -9.59
CA PHE A 23 2.54 5.05 -10.93
C PHE A 23 4.03 4.77 -11.16
N ALA A 24 4.32 3.72 -11.92
CA ALA A 24 5.68 3.41 -12.34
C ALA A 24 6.16 4.46 -13.36
N GLU A 25 7.35 5.03 -13.11
CA GLU A 25 8.00 5.97 -14.04
C GLU A 25 9.06 5.28 -14.90
N GLU A 26 9.25 4.00 -14.70
CA GLU A 26 10.13 3.13 -15.47
C GLU A 26 9.62 1.70 -15.38
N THR A 27 10.13 0.82 -16.23
CA THR A 27 9.80 -0.60 -16.16
C THR A 27 10.36 -1.19 -14.86
N ILE A 28 9.54 -1.96 -14.15
CA ILE A 28 9.91 -2.61 -12.90
C ILE A 28 9.85 -4.12 -13.13
N ASN A 29 10.95 -4.82 -12.84
CA ASN A 29 11.02 -6.26 -13.01
C ASN A 29 10.28 -7.00 -11.90
N LYS A 30 9.82 -8.22 -12.24
CA LYS A 30 9.16 -9.10 -11.26
C LYS A 30 10.03 -9.30 -10.02
N ASN A 31 9.40 -9.29 -8.85
CA ASN A 31 10.01 -9.47 -7.53
C ASN A 31 10.90 -8.32 -7.03
N LYS A 32 11.03 -7.24 -7.81
CA LYS A 32 11.78 -6.07 -7.38
C LYS A 32 11.08 -5.41 -6.17
N ARG A 33 11.83 -5.08 -5.15
CA ARG A 33 11.37 -4.20 -4.08
C ARG A 33 11.22 -2.79 -4.62
N ILE A 34 10.05 -2.19 -4.44
CA ILE A 34 9.72 -0.89 -5.03
C ILE A 34 9.84 0.22 -4.00
N VAL A 35 9.17 0.05 -2.87
CA VAL A 35 9.11 1.06 -1.81
C VAL A 35 8.68 0.37 -0.52
N ASP A 36 9.05 0.91 0.63
CA ASP A 36 8.51 0.47 1.90
C ASP A 36 7.25 1.28 2.27
N TYR A 37 6.31 0.62 2.90
CA TYR A 37 5.14 1.30 3.47
C TYR A 37 5.54 1.91 4.80
N ALA A 38 6.07 3.12 4.74
CA ALA A 38 6.59 3.83 5.90
C ALA A 38 5.47 4.41 6.75
N GLY A 39 5.71 4.54 8.03
CA GLY A 39 4.79 5.13 8.97
C GLY A 39 5.21 4.86 10.41
N GLU A 40 4.59 5.56 11.33
CA GLU A 40 4.85 5.38 12.75
C GLU A 40 4.54 3.94 13.18
N LEU A 41 5.47 3.33 13.89
CA LEU A 41 5.26 1.99 14.45
C LEU A 41 4.43 2.12 15.73
N ILE A 42 3.26 1.51 15.75
CA ILE A 42 2.30 1.63 16.85
C ILE A 42 1.85 0.26 17.34
N GLY A 43 1.49 0.19 18.63
CA GLY A 43 0.96 -1.03 19.23
C GLY A 43 -0.54 -1.20 18.95
N ASN A 44 -1.09 -2.35 19.39
CA ASN A 44 -2.46 -2.74 19.05
C ASN A 44 -3.55 -1.76 19.53
N ARG A 45 -3.42 -1.20 20.72
CA ARG A 45 -4.42 -0.24 21.22
C ARG A 45 -4.49 1.04 20.41
N GLN A 46 -3.32 1.59 20.07
CA GLN A 46 -3.26 2.77 19.20
C GLN A 46 -3.75 2.46 17.81
N SER A 47 -3.40 1.29 17.30
CA SER A 47 -3.79 0.86 15.97
C SER A 47 -5.32 0.80 15.85
N GLU A 48 -6.00 0.17 16.79
CA GLU A 48 -7.47 0.10 16.80
C GLU A 48 -8.13 1.49 16.84
N ARG A 49 -7.66 2.37 17.73
CA ARG A 49 -8.21 3.72 17.83
C ARG A 49 -8.00 4.54 16.55
N ARG A 50 -6.82 4.43 15.97
CA ARG A 50 -6.49 5.18 14.74
C ARG A 50 -7.22 4.64 13.53
N GLU A 51 -7.33 3.31 13.41
CA GLU A 51 -8.08 2.67 12.34
C GLU A 51 -9.53 3.12 12.34
N ASP A 52 -10.21 3.08 13.50
CA ASP A 52 -11.59 3.50 13.61
C ASP A 52 -11.77 4.95 13.15
N ARG A 53 -10.89 5.83 13.59
CA ARG A 53 -10.94 7.24 13.20
C ARG A 53 -10.70 7.44 11.70
N TYR A 54 -9.75 6.70 11.11
CA TYR A 54 -9.47 6.81 9.68
C TYR A 54 -10.58 6.21 8.83
N LEU A 55 -11.12 5.05 9.24
CA LEU A 55 -12.20 4.39 8.53
C LEU A 55 -13.47 5.27 8.48
N SER A 56 -13.74 6.04 9.53
CA SER A 56 -14.86 6.97 9.54
C SER A 56 -14.73 8.07 8.48
N LYS A 57 -13.50 8.31 8.01
CA LYS A 57 -13.18 9.27 6.94
C LYS A 57 -12.95 8.58 5.59
N GLY A 58 -13.19 7.27 5.49
CA GLY A 58 -12.97 6.50 4.27
C GLY A 58 -11.49 6.23 3.95
N CYS A 59 -10.61 6.26 4.94
CA CYS A 59 -9.18 6.08 4.75
C CYS A 59 -8.66 4.80 5.39
N ILE A 60 -7.73 4.13 4.72
CA ILE A 60 -7.02 2.97 5.25
C ILE A 60 -5.53 3.34 5.28
N TRP A 61 -5.03 3.67 6.46
CA TRP A 61 -3.65 4.12 6.65
C TRP A 61 -2.80 3.16 7.49
N VAL A 62 -3.44 2.28 8.26
CA VAL A 62 -2.78 1.41 9.24
C VAL A 62 -2.70 -0.01 8.70
N PHE A 63 -1.49 -0.57 8.63
CA PHE A 63 -1.28 -1.96 8.25
C PHE A 63 -0.45 -2.70 9.29
N ARG A 64 -0.87 -3.91 9.58
CA ARG A 64 -0.21 -4.76 10.58
C ARG A 64 1.12 -5.30 10.04
N VAL A 65 2.17 -5.22 10.85
CA VAL A 65 3.47 -5.84 10.55
C VAL A 65 3.63 -7.19 11.24
N ASN A 66 3.10 -7.34 12.43
CA ASN A 66 3.10 -8.61 13.17
C ASN A 66 1.99 -8.61 14.23
N ARG A 67 2.00 -9.62 15.10
CA ARG A 67 0.98 -9.77 16.15
C ARG A 67 0.82 -8.52 17.04
N ASN A 68 1.91 -7.80 17.30
CA ASN A 68 1.94 -6.74 18.30
C ASN A 68 2.04 -5.32 17.73
N TRP A 69 2.41 -5.18 16.45
CA TRP A 69 2.77 -3.90 15.86
C TRP A 69 2.12 -3.64 14.52
N SER A 70 1.86 -2.38 14.24
CA SER A 70 1.35 -1.89 12.96
C SER A 70 2.09 -0.62 12.55
N ARG A 71 2.04 -0.29 11.25
CA ARG A 71 2.54 0.98 10.71
C ARG A 71 1.37 1.89 10.39
N ASP A 72 1.45 3.14 10.83
CA ASP A 72 0.45 4.17 10.52
C ASP A 72 1.07 5.18 9.55
N ALA A 73 0.70 5.09 8.30
CA ALA A 73 1.25 5.94 7.24
C ALA A 73 0.73 7.37 7.27
N ALA A 74 -0.27 7.68 8.09
CA ALA A 74 -0.73 9.05 8.29
C ALA A 74 0.30 9.87 9.07
N VAL A 75 1.21 9.21 9.79
CA VAL A 75 2.27 9.85 10.57
C VAL A 75 3.62 9.32 10.11
N GLY A 76 4.44 10.18 9.55
CA GLY A 76 5.78 9.79 9.08
C GLY A 76 5.76 8.85 7.88
N GLY A 77 4.67 8.84 7.12
CA GLY A 77 4.56 8.02 5.91
C GLY A 77 5.29 8.61 4.70
N ASN A 78 5.28 7.85 3.63
CA ASN A 78 5.87 8.25 2.36
C ASN A 78 4.84 8.08 1.22
N VAL A 79 5.30 8.11 -0.03
CA VAL A 79 4.44 7.98 -1.20
C VAL A 79 3.64 6.66 -1.21
N ALA A 80 4.15 5.61 -0.58
CA ALA A 80 3.48 4.30 -0.56
C ALA A 80 2.06 4.34 0.01
N ARG A 81 1.75 5.31 0.87
CA ARG A 81 0.40 5.45 1.44
C ARG A 81 -0.67 5.74 0.39
N PHE A 82 -0.27 6.21 -0.79
CA PHE A 82 -1.19 6.50 -1.89
C PHE A 82 -1.38 5.32 -2.86
N ILE A 83 -0.70 4.20 -2.64
CA ILE A 83 -0.89 3.00 -3.46
C ILE A 83 -2.29 2.45 -3.19
N ASN A 84 -3.09 2.33 -4.24
CA ASN A 84 -4.47 1.88 -4.13
C ASN A 84 -4.57 0.36 -4.05
N HIS A 85 -5.69 -0.09 -3.48
CA HIS A 85 -6.07 -1.50 -3.50
C HIS A 85 -6.61 -1.89 -4.88
N ALA A 86 -6.31 -3.13 -5.29
CA ALA A 86 -7.00 -3.79 -6.38
C ALA A 86 -7.15 -5.27 -6.05
N CYS A 87 -8.25 -5.88 -6.51
CA CYS A 87 -8.51 -7.30 -6.30
C CYS A 87 -7.59 -8.18 -7.16
N LYS A 88 -7.11 -7.65 -8.29
CA LYS A 88 -6.10 -8.29 -9.14
C LYS A 88 -4.89 -7.37 -9.25
N PRO A 89 -4.07 -7.31 -8.19
CA PRO A 89 -3.00 -6.33 -8.12
C PRO A 89 -1.77 -6.73 -8.92
N ASN A 90 -0.90 -5.75 -9.16
CA ASN A 90 0.41 -5.99 -9.77
C ASN A 90 1.56 -5.96 -8.76
N CYS A 91 1.26 -5.75 -7.50
CA CYS A 91 2.24 -5.78 -6.41
C CYS A 91 1.78 -6.70 -5.30
N TRP A 92 2.72 -7.07 -4.44
CA TRP A 92 2.47 -7.86 -3.25
C TRP A 92 3.30 -7.31 -2.09
N ILE A 93 2.92 -7.69 -0.88
CA ILE A 93 3.53 -7.18 0.34
C ILE A 93 4.41 -8.24 0.97
N GLU A 94 5.66 -7.87 1.26
CA GLU A 94 6.58 -8.70 2.02
C GLU A 94 6.92 -7.98 3.32
N VAL A 95 6.66 -8.62 4.45
CA VAL A 95 7.04 -8.07 5.76
C VAL A 95 8.34 -8.71 6.21
N VAL A 96 9.37 -7.89 6.43
CA VAL A 96 10.67 -8.33 6.94
C VAL A 96 10.94 -7.52 8.19
N ASP A 97 11.04 -8.18 9.34
CA ASP A 97 11.04 -7.55 10.65
C ASP A 97 9.80 -6.65 10.80
N LYS A 98 9.98 -5.38 10.98
CA LYS A 98 8.87 -4.42 11.09
C LYS A 98 8.78 -3.53 9.87
N THR A 99 9.37 -3.94 8.76
CA THR A 99 9.32 -3.22 7.50
C THR A 99 8.35 -3.89 6.54
N ILE A 100 7.45 -3.10 5.97
CA ILE A 100 6.48 -3.56 4.98
C ILE A 100 7.01 -3.16 3.60
N TRP A 101 7.42 -4.14 2.80
CA TRP A 101 7.92 -3.91 1.45
C TRP A 101 6.83 -4.13 0.41
N VAL A 102 6.69 -3.19 -0.51
CA VAL A 102 5.85 -3.35 -1.70
C VAL A 102 6.75 -3.87 -2.82
N ARG A 103 6.42 -5.04 -3.36
CA ARG A 103 7.20 -5.71 -4.40
C ARG A 103 6.35 -5.96 -5.65
N ALA A 104 6.99 -5.97 -6.80
CA ALA A 104 6.31 -6.29 -8.05
C ALA A 104 5.99 -7.78 -8.10
N SER A 105 4.73 -8.14 -8.36
CA SER A 105 4.31 -9.53 -8.53
C SER A 105 4.49 -10.02 -9.97
N ARG A 106 4.68 -9.10 -10.90
CA ARG A 106 5.00 -9.33 -12.30
C ARG A 106 5.80 -8.15 -12.84
N ARG A 107 6.24 -8.22 -14.06
CA ARG A 107 6.83 -7.06 -14.74
C ARG A 107 5.78 -5.95 -14.84
N ILE A 108 6.13 -4.75 -14.40
CA ILE A 108 5.27 -3.56 -14.45
C ILE A 108 5.88 -2.60 -15.47
N ARG A 109 5.06 -2.14 -16.41
CA ARG A 109 5.51 -1.20 -17.44
C ARG A 109 5.42 0.23 -16.95
N LYS A 110 6.29 1.08 -17.47
CA LYS A 110 6.19 2.53 -17.24
C LYS A 110 4.78 3.01 -17.52
N GLY A 111 4.22 3.80 -16.61
CA GLY A 111 2.88 4.35 -16.71
C GLY A 111 1.79 3.54 -16.04
N GLU A 112 2.05 2.30 -15.64
CA GLU A 112 1.05 1.50 -14.92
C GLU A 112 0.90 1.98 -13.49
N GLU A 113 -0.31 1.97 -12.99
CA GLU A 113 -0.58 2.23 -11.58
C GLU A 113 -0.21 1.03 -10.73
N LEU A 114 0.52 1.26 -9.64
CA LEU A 114 0.86 0.23 -8.66
C LEU A 114 -0.36 -0.04 -7.77
N THR A 115 -0.65 -1.31 -7.56
CA THR A 115 -1.76 -1.73 -6.70
C THR A 115 -1.35 -2.96 -5.92
N TYR A 116 -1.91 -3.14 -4.73
CA TYR A 116 -1.80 -4.39 -4.00
C TYR A 116 -3.11 -4.68 -3.26
N ASP A 117 -3.30 -5.94 -2.89
CA ASP A 117 -4.45 -6.34 -2.09
C ASP A 117 -4.20 -5.93 -0.65
N TYR A 118 -5.03 -5.05 -0.13
CA TYR A 118 -4.89 -4.57 1.26
C TYR A 118 -5.14 -5.69 2.27
N ASN A 119 -5.87 -6.73 1.87
CA ASN A 119 -6.15 -7.87 2.73
C ASN A 119 -6.67 -7.45 4.10
N THR A 120 -7.66 -6.54 4.09
CA THR A 120 -8.20 -5.95 5.32
C THR A 120 -9.03 -6.95 6.11
N GLU A 121 -8.93 -6.84 7.44
CA GLU A 121 -9.73 -7.62 8.38
C GLU A 121 -10.76 -6.70 9.06
N GLY A 122 -11.80 -7.29 9.68
CA GLY A 122 -12.82 -6.55 10.41
C GLY A 122 -13.98 -6.07 9.56
N ASP A 123 -14.61 -4.99 9.99
CA ASP A 123 -15.78 -4.43 9.30
C ASP A 123 -15.39 -3.82 7.96
N LYS A 124 -15.83 -4.45 6.88
CA LYS A 124 -15.48 -4.05 5.53
C LYS A 124 -16.50 -3.05 5.01
N VAL A 125 -16.23 -1.77 5.22
CA VAL A 125 -17.18 -0.68 4.95
C VAL A 125 -16.82 0.19 3.74
N ILE A 126 -15.59 0.11 3.26
CA ILE A 126 -15.12 0.93 2.13
C ILE A 126 -15.26 0.12 0.83
N PRO A 127 -16.08 0.60 -0.13
CA PRO A 127 -16.22 -0.13 -1.39
C PRO A 127 -14.93 -0.11 -2.22
N CYS A 128 -14.60 -1.25 -2.80
CA CYS A 128 -13.49 -1.37 -3.74
C CYS A 128 -13.89 -0.79 -5.09
N LYS A 129 -13.03 0.02 -5.68
CA LYS A 129 -13.25 0.67 -6.98
C LYS A 129 -12.23 0.23 -8.03
N CYS A 130 -11.65 -0.97 -7.88
CA CYS A 130 -10.61 -1.44 -8.80
C CYS A 130 -11.13 -1.67 -10.24
N ARG A 131 -12.44 -1.88 -10.39
CA ARG A 131 -13.12 -2.02 -11.68
C ARG A 131 -14.59 -1.66 -11.53
N PRO A 132 -15.27 -1.26 -12.61
CA PRO A 132 -16.73 -1.04 -12.57
C PRO A 132 -17.45 -2.30 -12.08
N GLY A 133 -18.39 -2.11 -11.15
CA GLY A 133 -19.19 -3.20 -10.63
C GLY A 133 -18.49 -4.13 -9.64
N CYS A 134 -17.29 -3.81 -9.18
CA CYS A 134 -16.62 -4.60 -8.13
C CYS A 134 -17.45 -4.52 -6.84
N LYS A 135 -17.81 -5.69 -6.29
CA LYS A 135 -18.65 -5.79 -5.07
C LYS A 135 -17.82 -5.99 -3.81
N THR A 136 -16.48 -6.06 -3.92
CA THR A 136 -15.60 -6.24 -2.79
C THR A 136 -15.61 -5.00 -1.91
N LYS A 137 -15.61 -5.20 -0.60
CA LYS A 137 -15.48 -4.12 0.39
C LYS A 137 -14.19 -4.30 1.18
N LEU A 138 -13.56 -3.20 1.53
CA LEU A 138 -12.34 -3.15 2.34
C LEU A 138 -12.66 -2.88 3.79
#